data_1690cba583365f0f0e64fd91b23a9f81
#
_entry.id   1690cba583365f0f0e64fd91b23a9f81
#
_cell.length_a   1.000
_cell.length_b   1.000
_cell.length_c   1.000
_cell.angle_alpha   90.00
_cell.angle_beta   90.00
_cell.angle_gamma   90.00
#
_symmetry.space_group_name_H-M   'P 1'
#
loop_
_entity.id
_entity.type
_entity.pdbx_description
1 polymer ?
#
loop_
_entity_poly.entity_id
_entity_poly.type
_entity_poly.pdbx_seq_one_letter_code
_entity_poly.pdbx_strand_id
1 'polypeptide(L)'
;MVRLAVSSMFFHEYPIDENFDYVSEAGMDTVEFWAETPHFWLRGQPVRELCECIEDHPHFEPITFHAPILDLNPCSINPRVSEVSVEYTLESLTIAEECGASVITIHPGRRTAKRPPSEPDYRRFEHYLMELYDVAKGKRVQVAIENMENKINALFCTPDAIRELLDREPWLSFTLDVSHAMGVSVDEVFSYIDLCSDRMVNIHLGRANSRKMHLPVEGSREIEAVLQHILDAGFNGTITFEIEDMNFSHELSSEEKITFLRRQARFVRDCIG
;
A
#
# COMPACT_ATOMS: atom_id res chain seq x y z
N MET A 1 1.65 -4.44 18.56
CA MET A 1 3.10 -4.26 18.27
C MET A 1 3.20 -4.01 16.78
N VAL A 2 3.92 -2.97 16.38
CA VAL A 2 4.15 -2.65 14.97
C VAL A 2 4.89 -3.79 14.29
N ARG A 3 4.47 -4.17 13.07
CA ARG A 3 5.11 -5.19 12.23
C ARG A 3 5.73 -4.53 11.00
N LEU A 4 6.92 -4.97 10.62
CA LEU A 4 7.58 -4.49 9.40
C LEU A 4 7.33 -5.45 8.25
N ALA A 5 6.85 -4.89 7.14
CA ALA A 5 6.65 -5.58 5.87
C ALA A 5 7.48 -4.93 4.76
N VAL A 6 7.56 -5.61 3.64
CA VAL A 6 7.98 -5.03 2.36
C VAL A 6 6.96 -5.41 1.29
N SER A 7 6.75 -4.51 0.32
CA SER A 7 5.96 -4.80 -0.86
C SER A 7 6.62 -5.89 -1.70
N SER A 8 5.86 -6.91 -2.12
CA SER A 8 6.33 -7.98 -3.01
C SER A 8 6.87 -7.45 -4.34
N MET A 9 6.48 -6.23 -4.73
CA MET A 9 6.99 -5.55 -5.92
C MET A 9 8.49 -5.22 -5.83
N PHE A 10 9.09 -5.19 -4.63
CA PHE A 10 10.53 -5.01 -4.50
C PHE A 10 11.34 -6.19 -5.05
N PHE A 11 10.73 -7.38 -5.10
CA PHE A 11 11.29 -8.60 -5.69
C PHE A 11 10.46 -9.08 -6.89
N HIS A 12 9.89 -8.17 -7.67
CA HIS A 12 8.93 -8.45 -8.73
C HIS A 12 9.45 -9.36 -9.85
N GLU A 13 10.77 -9.42 -10.03
CA GLU A 13 11.44 -10.23 -11.04
C GLU A 13 11.55 -11.72 -10.66
N TYR A 14 11.27 -12.07 -9.39
CA TYR A 14 11.39 -13.44 -8.88
C TYR A 14 10.04 -14.15 -8.78
N PRO A 15 10.00 -15.50 -8.87
CA PRO A 15 8.83 -16.30 -8.56
C PRO A 15 8.29 -16.02 -7.15
N ILE A 16 7.02 -16.40 -6.89
CA ILE A 16 6.34 -16.08 -5.63
C ILE A 16 7.05 -16.71 -4.42
N ASP A 17 7.44 -17.97 -4.53
CA ASP A 17 8.15 -18.70 -3.50
C ASP A 17 9.52 -18.06 -3.17
N GLU A 18 10.33 -17.76 -4.19
CA GLU A 18 11.59 -17.05 -4.00
C GLU A 18 11.40 -15.65 -3.40
N ASN A 19 10.34 -14.93 -3.80
CA ASN A 19 10.01 -13.62 -3.24
C ASN A 19 9.76 -13.71 -1.72
N PHE A 20 8.96 -14.70 -1.29
CA PHE A 20 8.69 -14.92 0.14
C PHE A 20 9.94 -15.34 0.91
N ASP A 21 10.78 -16.21 0.33
CA ASP A 21 12.06 -16.60 0.91
C ASP A 21 12.97 -15.37 1.12
N TYR A 22 13.12 -14.51 0.12
CA TYR A 22 13.96 -13.30 0.22
C TYR A 22 13.42 -12.28 1.24
N VAL A 23 12.11 -12.12 1.32
CA VAL A 23 11.46 -11.27 2.33
C VAL A 23 11.74 -11.83 3.74
N SER A 24 11.66 -13.15 3.92
CA SER A 24 12.00 -13.83 5.17
C SER A 24 13.49 -13.67 5.52
N GLU A 25 14.38 -13.89 4.55
CA GLU A 25 15.82 -13.67 4.73
C GLU A 25 16.15 -12.22 5.07
N ALA A 26 15.43 -11.26 4.50
CA ALA A 26 15.60 -9.85 4.84
C ALA A 26 15.19 -9.53 6.30
N GLY A 27 14.54 -10.48 7.00
CA GLY A 27 14.13 -10.35 8.40
C GLY A 27 12.92 -9.45 8.57
N MET A 28 12.01 -9.46 7.60
CA MET A 28 10.69 -8.81 7.72
C MET A 28 9.77 -9.65 8.61
N ASP A 29 8.83 -8.98 9.28
CA ASP A 29 7.86 -9.64 10.16
C ASP A 29 6.65 -10.15 9.36
N THR A 30 6.42 -9.59 8.17
CA THR A 30 5.34 -9.96 7.24
C THR A 30 5.65 -9.45 5.83
N VAL A 31 4.76 -9.70 4.88
CA VAL A 31 4.83 -9.24 3.49
C VAL A 31 3.54 -8.49 3.13
N GLU A 32 3.64 -7.46 2.32
CA GLU A 32 2.51 -6.92 1.57
C GLU A 32 2.54 -7.50 0.16
N PHE A 33 1.54 -8.34 -0.14
CA PHE A 33 1.46 -8.96 -1.45
C PHE A 33 0.70 -8.09 -2.43
N TRP A 34 1.37 -7.65 -3.49
CA TRP A 34 0.76 -6.94 -4.60
C TRP A 34 0.14 -7.90 -5.60
N ALA A 35 -1.15 -7.76 -5.87
CA ALA A 35 -1.85 -8.59 -6.82
C ALA A 35 -1.30 -8.49 -8.25
N GLU A 36 -0.58 -7.42 -8.58
CA GLU A 36 0.12 -7.22 -9.86
C GLU A 36 1.57 -7.74 -9.88
N THR A 37 2.03 -8.45 -8.85
CA THR A 37 3.33 -9.13 -8.89
C THR A 37 3.37 -10.00 -10.16
N PRO A 38 4.34 -9.78 -11.09
CA PRO A 38 4.27 -10.35 -12.45
C PRO A 38 4.14 -11.87 -12.49
N HIS A 39 4.86 -12.60 -11.62
CA HIS A 39 4.78 -14.05 -11.52
C HIS A 39 3.44 -14.58 -10.97
N PHE A 40 2.64 -13.72 -10.35
CA PHE A 40 1.26 -14.03 -9.99
C PHE A 40 0.29 -13.64 -11.11
N TRP A 41 0.36 -12.40 -11.57
CA TRP A 41 -0.54 -11.83 -12.55
C TRP A 41 -0.47 -12.53 -13.92
N LEU A 42 0.73 -12.67 -14.47
CA LEU A 42 0.94 -13.24 -15.81
C LEU A 42 0.68 -14.75 -15.88
N ARG A 43 0.60 -15.43 -14.74
CA ARG A 43 0.27 -16.86 -14.63
C ARG A 43 -1.21 -17.11 -14.37
N GLY A 44 -2.06 -16.08 -14.46
CA GLY A 44 -3.50 -16.17 -14.22
C GLY A 44 -3.85 -16.33 -12.74
N GLN A 45 -3.10 -15.65 -11.88
CA GLN A 45 -3.36 -15.55 -10.43
C GLN A 45 -3.42 -16.92 -9.73
N PRO A 46 -2.29 -17.65 -9.60
CA PRO A 46 -2.26 -18.96 -8.95
C PRO A 46 -2.48 -18.84 -7.43
N VAL A 47 -3.73 -18.60 -7.00
CA VAL A 47 -4.12 -18.34 -5.60
C VAL A 47 -3.68 -19.47 -4.68
N ARG A 48 -3.84 -20.72 -5.11
CA ARG A 48 -3.43 -21.88 -4.31
C ARG A 48 -1.92 -21.87 -4.01
N GLU A 49 -1.09 -21.55 -5.02
CA GLU A 49 0.36 -21.47 -4.84
C GLU A 49 0.72 -20.33 -3.86
N LEU A 50 0.04 -19.18 -3.96
CA LEU A 50 0.21 -18.09 -3.00
C LEU A 50 -0.17 -18.51 -1.57
N CYS A 51 -1.29 -19.18 -1.38
CA CYS A 51 -1.69 -19.68 -0.06
C CYS A 51 -0.68 -20.71 0.49
N GLU A 52 -0.17 -21.62 -0.35
CA GLU A 52 0.88 -22.59 0.02
C GLU A 52 2.18 -21.85 0.45
N CYS A 53 2.59 -20.78 -0.27
CA CYS A 53 3.74 -19.96 0.14
C CYS A 53 3.52 -19.26 1.50
N ILE A 54 2.30 -18.81 1.80
CA ILE A 54 1.97 -18.22 3.10
C ILE A 54 2.04 -19.28 4.20
N GLU A 55 1.48 -20.48 3.97
CA GLU A 55 1.53 -21.62 4.92
C GLU A 55 2.96 -22.06 5.21
N ASP A 56 3.87 -22.00 4.23
CA ASP A 56 5.30 -22.31 4.40
C ASP A 56 6.05 -21.21 5.19
N HIS A 57 5.46 -20.02 5.31
CA HIS A 57 6.01 -18.87 6.06
C HIS A 57 5.06 -18.41 7.19
N PRO A 58 4.72 -19.24 8.17
CA PRO A 58 3.69 -18.95 9.17
C PRO A 58 3.98 -17.72 10.05
N HIS A 59 5.24 -17.28 10.11
CA HIS A 59 5.62 -16.06 10.83
C HIS A 59 5.14 -14.78 10.14
N PHE A 60 4.77 -14.83 8.85
CA PHE A 60 4.20 -13.72 8.11
C PHE A 60 2.71 -13.49 8.40
N GLU A 61 2.02 -14.47 8.96
CA GLU A 61 0.58 -14.33 9.21
C GLU A 61 0.23 -13.33 10.31
N PRO A 62 -0.77 -12.47 10.08
CA PRO A 62 -1.43 -12.24 8.80
C PRO A 62 -0.57 -11.37 7.88
N ILE A 63 -0.67 -11.60 6.58
CA ILE A 63 -0.10 -10.73 5.55
C ILE A 63 -1.00 -9.53 5.30
N THR A 64 -0.51 -8.55 4.53
CA THR A 64 -1.32 -7.50 3.91
C THR A 64 -1.35 -7.65 2.39
N PHE A 65 -2.33 -7.06 1.75
CA PHE A 65 -2.50 -7.08 0.29
C PHE A 65 -2.51 -5.66 -0.26
N HIS A 66 -2.07 -5.54 -1.51
CA HIS A 66 -2.28 -4.34 -2.33
C HIS A 66 -3.08 -4.72 -3.59
N ALA A 67 -4.19 -4.02 -3.83
CA ALA A 67 -4.98 -4.20 -5.03
C ALA A 67 -4.24 -3.70 -6.27
N PRO A 68 -4.54 -4.22 -7.48
CA PRO A 68 -3.87 -3.81 -8.70
C PRO A 68 -4.24 -2.37 -9.11
N ILE A 69 -3.23 -1.62 -9.62
CA ILE A 69 -3.37 -0.20 -9.93
C ILE A 69 -2.67 0.26 -11.21
N LEU A 70 -1.65 -0.49 -11.71
CA LEU A 70 -0.70 0.06 -12.70
C LEU A 70 -1.38 0.57 -13.98
N ASP A 71 -2.12 -0.27 -14.67
CA ASP A 71 -2.87 0.11 -15.89
C ASP A 71 -4.36 0.36 -15.62
N LEU A 72 -4.75 0.38 -14.34
CA LEU A 72 -6.15 0.40 -13.91
C LEU A 72 -6.56 1.78 -13.38
N ASN A 73 -7.84 2.07 -13.49
CA ASN A 73 -8.44 3.29 -12.95
C ASN A 73 -9.96 3.10 -12.79
N PRO A 74 -10.45 2.78 -11.58
CA PRO A 74 -11.89 2.59 -11.35
C PRO A 74 -12.71 3.85 -11.65
N CYS A 75 -12.09 5.03 -11.63
CA CYS A 75 -12.71 6.30 -11.99
C CYS A 75 -12.54 6.71 -13.46
N SER A 76 -12.12 5.79 -14.33
CA SER A 76 -11.92 6.07 -15.75
C SER A 76 -13.21 6.54 -16.43
N ILE A 77 -13.08 7.53 -17.32
CA ILE A 77 -14.17 7.97 -18.21
C ILE A 77 -14.48 6.89 -19.27
N ASN A 78 -13.52 6.00 -19.58
CA ASN A 78 -13.75 4.85 -20.44
C ASN A 78 -14.45 3.76 -19.60
N PRO A 79 -15.72 3.41 -19.89
CA PRO A 79 -16.47 2.48 -19.06
C PRO A 79 -15.83 1.09 -18.98
N ARG A 80 -15.19 0.60 -20.06
CA ARG A 80 -14.51 -0.70 -20.03
C ARG A 80 -13.29 -0.73 -19.14
N VAL A 81 -12.54 0.38 -19.09
CA VAL A 81 -11.38 0.49 -18.17
C VAL A 81 -11.88 0.57 -16.74
N SER A 82 -12.94 1.35 -16.48
CA SER A 82 -13.55 1.43 -15.15
C SER A 82 -14.04 0.07 -14.68
N GLU A 83 -14.83 -0.62 -15.50
CA GLU A 83 -15.41 -1.94 -15.23
C GLU A 83 -14.32 -2.98 -14.89
N VAL A 84 -13.33 -3.16 -15.76
CA VAL A 84 -12.25 -4.11 -15.52
C VAL A 84 -11.39 -3.74 -14.30
N SER A 85 -11.23 -2.44 -14.01
CA SER A 85 -10.50 -2.00 -12.81
C SER A 85 -11.23 -2.38 -11.53
N VAL A 86 -12.54 -2.22 -11.51
CA VAL A 86 -13.39 -2.63 -10.38
C VAL A 86 -13.35 -4.16 -10.23
N GLU A 87 -13.56 -4.92 -11.31
CA GLU A 87 -13.52 -6.38 -11.30
C GLU A 87 -12.21 -6.90 -10.66
N TYR A 88 -11.06 -6.42 -11.09
CA TYR A 88 -9.77 -6.86 -10.54
C TYR A 88 -9.58 -6.48 -9.07
N THR A 89 -10.10 -5.34 -8.63
CA THR A 89 -10.07 -4.99 -7.20
C THR A 89 -10.96 -5.92 -6.37
N LEU A 90 -12.15 -6.26 -6.86
CA LEU A 90 -13.08 -7.20 -6.20
C LEU A 90 -12.51 -8.63 -6.14
N GLU A 91 -11.85 -9.08 -7.22
CA GLU A 91 -11.13 -10.36 -7.25
C GLU A 91 -10.00 -10.36 -6.21
N SER A 92 -9.18 -9.31 -6.17
CA SER A 92 -8.08 -9.18 -5.21
C SER A 92 -8.58 -9.16 -3.76
N LEU A 93 -9.70 -8.50 -3.48
CA LEU A 93 -10.35 -8.55 -2.17
C LEU A 93 -10.78 -9.98 -1.79
N THR A 94 -11.27 -10.75 -2.75
CA THR A 94 -11.66 -12.13 -2.53
C THR A 94 -10.45 -13.03 -2.27
N ILE A 95 -9.37 -12.84 -3.04
CA ILE A 95 -8.10 -13.56 -2.86
C ILE A 95 -7.48 -13.21 -1.50
N ALA A 96 -7.46 -11.92 -1.12
CA ALA A 96 -6.95 -11.47 0.17
C ALA A 96 -7.68 -12.15 1.35
N GLU A 97 -9.01 -12.26 1.28
CA GLU A 97 -9.80 -12.97 2.29
C GLU A 97 -9.48 -14.49 2.30
N GLU A 98 -9.35 -15.13 1.13
CA GLU A 98 -8.99 -16.54 1.01
C GLU A 98 -7.63 -16.86 1.59
N CYS A 99 -6.65 -15.98 1.35
CA CYS A 99 -5.29 -16.08 1.88
C CYS A 99 -5.15 -15.59 3.34
N GLY A 100 -6.23 -15.22 4.01
CA GLY A 100 -6.21 -14.80 5.40
C GLY A 100 -5.52 -13.47 5.67
N ALA A 101 -5.46 -12.58 4.68
CA ALA A 101 -4.89 -11.24 4.84
C ALA A 101 -5.68 -10.41 5.86
N SER A 102 -4.98 -9.53 6.59
CA SER A 102 -5.61 -8.62 7.55
C SER A 102 -6.14 -7.34 6.91
N VAL A 103 -5.44 -6.83 5.92
CA VAL A 103 -5.71 -5.56 5.23
C VAL A 103 -5.52 -5.73 3.74
N ILE A 104 -6.38 -5.09 2.94
CA ILE A 104 -6.12 -4.82 1.53
C ILE A 104 -6.12 -3.32 1.28
N THR A 105 -5.01 -2.80 0.76
CA THR A 105 -4.88 -1.40 0.33
C THR A 105 -5.47 -1.24 -1.06
N ILE A 106 -6.27 -0.18 -1.24
CA ILE A 106 -6.89 0.20 -2.51
C ILE A 106 -6.59 1.66 -2.84
N HIS A 107 -6.50 1.97 -4.14
CA HIS A 107 -6.43 3.35 -4.62
C HIS A 107 -7.81 3.90 -4.98
N PRO A 108 -8.05 5.21 -4.77
CA PRO A 108 -9.32 5.85 -5.13
C PRO A 108 -9.49 6.04 -6.64
N GLY A 109 -8.45 5.77 -7.42
CA GLY A 109 -8.41 6.12 -8.84
C GLY A 109 -8.11 7.61 -9.08
N ARG A 110 -8.29 8.04 -10.32
CA ARG A 110 -7.96 9.40 -10.75
C ARG A 110 -8.89 9.87 -11.87
N ARG A 111 -9.02 11.20 -12.01
CA ARG A 111 -9.60 11.75 -13.24
C ARG A 111 -8.73 11.36 -14.44
N THR A 112 -9.33 10.85 -15.50
CA THR A 112 -8.61 10.43 -16.71
C THR A 112 -7.85 11.59 -17.38
N ALA A 113 -8.44 12.80 -17.43
CA ALA A 113 -7.79 13.98 -17.95
C ALA A 113 -6.91 14.67 -16.89
N LYS A 114 -5.79 15.27 -17.31
CA LYS A 114 -4.92 16.08 -16.43
C LYS A 114 -5.58 17.42 -16.07
N ARG A 115 -6.64 17.37 -15.29
CA ARG A 115 -7.43 18.50 -14.78
C ARG A 115 -7.95 18.17 -13.39
N PRO A 116 -8.25 19.14 -12.53
CA PRO A 116 -8.83 18.88 -11.21
C PRO A 116 -10.06 17.98 -11.29
N PRO A 117 -10.24 17.05 -10.38
CA PRO A 117 -11.44 16.22 -10.30
C PRO A 117 -12.72 17.06 -10.23
N SER A 118 -13.82 16.50 -10.69
CA SER A 118 -15.13 17.14 -10.73
C SER A 118 -16.19 16.15 -10.24
N GLU A 119 -17.39 16.63 -9.97
CA GLU A 119 -18.50 15.82 -9.45
C GLU A 119 -18.70 14.46 -10.17
N PRO A 120 -18.64 14.35 -11.52
CA PRO A 120 -18.74 13.05 -12.18
C PRO A 120 -17.60 12.09 -11.86
N ASP A 121 -16.41 12.58 -11.48
CA ASP A 121 -15.28 11.74 -11.08
C ASP A 121 -15.53 11.15 -9.70
N TYR A 122 -16.03 11.96 -8.76
CA TYR A 122 -16.41 11.50 -7.41
C TYR A 122 -17.61 10.54 -7.45
N ARG A 123 -18.59 10.74 -8.34
CA ARG A 123 -19.70 9.78 -8.51
C ARG A 123 -19.22 8.40 -8.99
N ARG A 124 -18.21 8.34 -9.87
CA ARG A 124 -17.61 7.05 -10.27
C ARG A 124 -16.89 6.39 -9.10
N PHE A 125 -16.22 7.18 -8.30
CA PHE A 125 -15.60 6.68 -7.07
C PHE A 125 -16.64 6.15 -6.07
N GLU A 126 -17.74 6.87 -5.87
CA GLU A 126 -18.84 6.41 -5.01
C GLU A 126 -19.44 5.09 -5.51
N HIS A 127 -19.60 4.93 -6.81
CA HIS A 127 -20.06 3.65 -7.38
C HIS A 127 -19.05 2.52 -7.13
N TYR A 128 -17.78 2.78 -7.34
CA TYR A 128 -16.71 1.84 -7.02
C TYR A 128 -16.74 1.42 -5.54
N LEU A 129 -16.90 2.37 -4.61
CA LEU A 129 -17.02 2.06 -3.18
C LEU A 129 -18.25 1.23 -2.85
N MET A 130 -19.38 1.46 -3.50
CA MET A 130 -20.59 0.67 -3.29
C MET A 130 -20.37 -0.80 -3.67
N GLU A 131 -19.74 -1.06 -4.82
CA GLU A 131 -19.44 -2.43 -5.25
C GLU A 131 -18.43 -3.11 -4.31
N LEU A 132 -17.39 -2.36 -3.87
CA LEU A 132 -16.45 -2.85 -2.87
C LEU A 132 -17.13 -3.21 -1.54
N TYR A 133 -17.99 -2.32 -1.04
CA TYR A 133 -18.71 -2.55 0.21
C TYR A 133 -19.57 -3.81 0.14
N ASP A 134 -20.27 -4.03 -0.98
CA ASP A 134 -21.10 -5.21 -1.16
C ASP A 134 -20.31 -6.53 -1.09
N VAL A 135 -19.06 -6.53 -1.53
CA VAL A 135 -18.17 -7.70 -1.44
C VAL A 135 -17.44 -7.75 -0.09
N ALA A 136 -17.06 -6.60 0.48
CA ALA A 136 -16.30 -6.51 1.73
C ALA A 136 -17.13 -6.83 2.97
N LYS A 137 -18.43 -6.50 2.95
CA LYS A 137 -19.29 -6.70 4.11
C LYS A 137 -19.33 -8.17 4.53
N GLY A 138 -18.99 -8.42 5.79
CA GLY A 138 -18.94 -9.77 6.37
C GLY A 138 -17.64 -10.53 6.15
N LYS A 139 -16.66 -9.93 5.44
CA LYS A 139 -15.29 -10.45 5.38
C LYS A 139 -14.48 -9.97 6.58
N ARG A 140 -13.37 -10.66 6.87
CA ARG A 140 -12.44 -10.32 7.94
C ARG A 140 -11.39 -9.30 7.51
N VAL A 141 -11.01 -9.37 6.22
CA VAL A 141 -10.02 -8.46 5.64
C VAL A 141 -10.56 -7.02 5.66
N GLN A 142 -9.77 -6.10 6.18
CA GLN A 142 -10.08 -4.67 6.22
C GLN A 142 -9.69 -4.02 4.89
N VAL A 143 -10.59 -3.23 4.32
CA VAL A 143 -10.29 -2.43 3.13
C VAL A 143 -9.76 -1.07 3.57
N ALA A 144 -8.53 -0.76 3.18
CA ALA A 144 -7.87 0.50 3.51
C ALA A 144 -7.67 1.35 2.25
N ILE A 145 -8.21 2.57 2.27
CA ILE A 145 -7.98 3.56 1.21
C ILE A 145 -6.64 4.25 1.41
N GLU A 146 -5.89 4.45 0.33
CA GLU A 146 -4.59 5.11 0.37
C GLU A 146 -4.68 6.59 -0.04
N ASN A 147 -3.89 7.47 0.60
CA ASN A 147 -3.72 8.84 0.15
C ASN A 147 -2.85 8.90 -1.11
N MET A 148 -3.32 9.66 -2.10
CA MET A 148 -2.65 9.76 -3.39
C MET A 148 -1.61 10.88 -3.43
N GLU A 149 -0.64 10.75 -4.35
CA GLU A 149 0.25 11.85 -4.70
C GLU A 149 -0.55 13.12 -5.07
N ASN A 150 -0.05 14.29 -4.66
CA ASN A 150 -0.65 15.58 -5.00
C ASN A 150 -0.48 15.92 -6.50
N LYS A 151 -1.16 15.16 -7.35
CA LYS A 151 -1.26 15.40 -8.79
C LYS A 151 -2.57 16.11 -9.13
N ILE A 152 -2.56 16.98 -10.15
CA ILE A 152 -3.72 17.80 -10.56
C ILE A 152 -5.01 17.00 -10.79
N ASN A 153 -4.91 15.73 -11.12
CA ASN A 153 -6.04 14.84 -11.41
C ASN A 153 -6.26 13.74 -10.36
N ALA A 154 -5.55 13.78 -9.24
CA ALA A 154 -5.73 12.84 -8.14
C ALA A 154 -7.03 13.10 -7.38
N LEU A 155 -7.66 12.03 -6.90
CA LEU A 155 -8.72 12.08 -5.91
C LEU A 155 -8.08 11.82 -4.54
N PHE A 156 -8.60 12.46 -3.48
CA PHE A 156 -8.21 12.19 -2.10
C PHE A 156 -6.69 12.29 -1.83
N CYS A 157 -6.11 13.43 -2.22
CA CYS A 157 -4.68 13.72 -2.04
C CYS A 157 -4.40 14.78 -0.95
N THR A 158 -5.35 15.02 -0.05
CA THR A 158 -5.19 15.90 1.11
C THR A 158 -5.74 15.26 2.38
N PRO A 159 -5.18 15.59 3.58
CA PRO A 159 -5.63 15.01 4.85
C PRO A 159 -7.12 15.23 5.12
N ASP A 160 -7.63 16.44 4.87
CA ASP A 160 -9.06 16.76 5.05
C ASP A 160 -9.95 15.91 4.15
N ALA A 161 -9.58 15.72 2.87
CA ALA A 161 -10.38 14.92 1.94
C ALA A 161 -10.43 13.44 2.34
N ILE A 162 -9.33 12.88 2.85
CA ILE A 162 -9.30 11.51 3.41
C ILE A 162 -10.16 11.46 4.68
N ARG A 163 -10.03 12.44 5.59
CA ARG A 163 -10.84 12.47 6.82
C ARG A 163 -12.34 12.51 6.50
N GLU A 164 -12.76 13.40 5.61
CA GLU A 164 -14.16 13.50 5.17
C GLU A 164 -14.67 12.19 4.55
N LEU A 165 -13.83 11.49 3.78
CA LEU A 165 -14.18 10.19 3.22
C LEU A 165 -14.37 9.14 4.33
N LEU A 166 -13.42 9.02 5.25
CA LEU A 166 -13.48 8.06 6.36
C LEU A 166 -14.67 8.31 7.30
N ASP A 167 -15.10 9.56 7.46
CA ASP A 167 -16.29 9.91 8.24
C ASP A 167 -17.60 9.49 7.54
N ARG A 168 -17.63 9.57 6.20
CA ARG A 168 -18.78 9.13 5.40
C ARG A 168 -18.86 7.61 5.27
N GLU A 169 -17.69 6.95 5.22
CA GLU A 169 -17.54 5.52 4.98
C GLU A 169 -16.91 4.83 6.20
N PRO A 170 -17.67 4.62 7.28
CA PRO A 170 -17.11 4.11 8.55
C PRO A 170 -16.57 2.66 8.46
N TRP A 171 -16.81 1.95 7.38
CA TRP A 171 -16.28 0.61 7.11
C TRP A 171 -14.86 0.64 6.49
N LEU A 172 -14.44 1.79 5.93
CA LEU A 172 -13.09 1.94 5.39
C LEU A 172 -12.08 2.17 6.51
N SER A 173 -10.91 1.59 6.35
CA SER A 173 -9.67 1.91 7.05
C SER A 173 -8.77 2.79 6.19
N PHE A 174 -7.61 3.16 6.69
CA PHE A 174 -6.66 4.04 6.03
C PHE A 174 -5.27 3.42 5.93
N THR A 175 -4.67 3.49 4.75
CA THR A 175 -3.25 3.27 4.50
C THR A 175 -2.58 4.62 4.27
N LEU A 176 -1.67 5.02 5.15
CA LEU A 176 -0.88 6.23 4.98
C LEU A 176 0.32 5.94 4.09
N ASP A 177 0.35 6.48 2.87
CA ASP A 177 1.59 6.57 2.10
C ASP A 177 2.37 7.83 2.49
N VAL A 178 3.50 7.58 3.17
CA VAL A 178 4.41 8.63 3.65
C VAL A 178 5.12 9.31 2.48
N SER A 179 5.47 8.58 1.43
CA SER A 179 6.17 9.14 0.26
C SER A 179 5.27 10.09 -0.52
N HIS A 180 4.00 9.75 -0.71
CA HIS A 180 3.01 10.59 -1.36
C HIS A 180 2.80 11.92 -0.61
N ALA A 181 2.59 11.83 0.71
CA ALA A 181 2.40 13.01 1.55
C ALA A 181 3.69 13.85 1.66
N MET A 182 4.84 13.20 1.80
CA MET A 182 6.16 13.84 1.89
C MET A 182 6.56 14.57 0.60
N GLY A 183 6.00 14.15 -0.55
CA GLY A 183 6.11 14.86 -1.82
C GLY A 183 5.56 16.29 -1.76
N VAL A 184 4.69 16.60 -0.80
CA VAL A 184 4.22 17.96 -0.46
C VAL A 184 5.10 18.55 0.64
N SER A 185 5.09 17.94 1.83
CA SER A 185 5.94 18.32 2.97
C SER A 185 5.88 17.27 4.08
N VAL A 186 6.81 17.33 5.04
CA VAL A 186 6.75 16.52 6.27
C VAL A 186 5.53 16.92 7.14
N ASP A 187 5.18 18.19 7.16
CA ASP A 187 4.00 18.69 7.89
C ASP A 187 2.68 18.11 7.32
N GLU A 188 2.63 17.81 6.01
CA GLU A 188 1.51 17.10 5.40
C GLU A 188 1.39 15.67 5.95
N VAL A 189 2.52 14.96 6.14
CA VAL A 189 2.52 13.63 6.76
C VAL A 189 1.95 13.70 8.18
N PHE A 190 2.40 14.68 8.98
CA PHE A 190 1.88 14.89 10.34
C PHE A 190 0.38 15.19 10.33
N SER A 191 -0.09 15.99 9.39
CA SER A 191 -1.52 16.29 9.26
C SER A 191 -2.37 15.04 8.97
N TYR A 192 -1.89 14.10 8.13
CA TYR A 192 -2.57 12.81 7.93
C TYR A 192 -2.61 11.98 9.23
N ILE A 193 -1.51 11.92 9.96
CA ILE A 193 -1.45 11.19 11.23
C ILE A 193 -2.41 11.80 12.25
N ASP A 194 -2.37 13.12 12.44
CA ASP A 194 -3.22 13.84 13.40
C ASP A 194 -4.71 13.66 13.12
N LEU A 195 -5.09 13.67 11.84
CA LEU A 195 -6.51 13.60 11.44
C LEU A 195 -7.04 12.17 11.29
N CYS A 196 -6.19 11.19 10.94
CA CYS A 196 -6.66 9.89 10.48
C CYS A 196 -6.11 8.69 11.27
N SER A 197 -5.30 8.91 12.33
CA SER A 197 -4.66 7.83 13.09
C SER A 197 -5.64 6.81 13.68
N ASP A 198 -6.85 7.22 14.03
CA ASP A 198 -7.93 6.36 14.54
C ASP A 198 -8.43 5.31 13.52
N ARG A 199 -8.10 5.50 12.25
CA ARG A 199 -8.51 4.63 11.13
C ARG A 199 -7.31 4.01 10.41
N MET A 200 -6.09 4.38 10.78
CA MET A 200 -4.87 3.95 10.13
C MET A 200 -4.50 2.53 10.54
N VAL A 201 -4.39 1.63 9.57
CA VAL A 201 -4.12 0.19 9.78
C VAL A 201 -2.84 -0.27 9.08
N ASN A 202 -2.42 0.44 8.04
CA ASN A 202 -1.20 0.18 7.27
C ASN A 202 -0.49 1.50 6.95
N ILE A 203 0.82 1.44 6.80
CA ILE A 203 1.66 2.58 6.40
C ILE A 203 2.59 2.10 5.29
N HIS A 204 2.58 2.79 4.15
CA HIS A 204 3.59 2.65 3.12
C HIS A 204 4.73 3.60 3.43
N LEU A 205 5.89 3.03 3.75
CA LEU A 205 7.05 3.77 4.20
C LEU A 205 8.09 3.85 3.09
N GLY A 206 8.19 5.01 2.51
CA GLY A 206 9.23 5.46 1.62
C GLY A 206 9.53 6.93 1.89
N ARG A 207 10.65 7.43 1.41
CA ARG A 207 10.97 8.84 1.47
C ARG A 207 10.72 9.50 0.11
N ALA A 208 10.37 10.77 0.10
CA ALA A 208 10.30 11.57 -1.12
C ALA A 208 11.26 12.76 -1.09
N ASN A 209 11.56 13.26 -2.27
CA ASN A 209 12.18 14.57 -2.47
C ASN A 209 11.49 15.27 -3.65
N SER A 210 11.96 16.44 -4.05
CA SER A 210 11.36 17.25 -5.13
C SER A 210 11.35 16.56 -6.51
N ARG A 211 11.94 15.38 -6.68
CA ARG A 211 12.10 14.71 -7.99
C ARG A 211 11.70 13.24 -7.98
N LYS A 212 11.79 12.56 -6.84
CA LYS A 212 11.64 11.11 -6.71
C LYS A 212 10.84 10.77 -5.46
N MET A 213 10.06 9.72 -5.56
CA MET A 213 9.29 9.11 -4.47
C MET A 213 9.83 7.70 -4.18
N HIS A 214 9.33 7.09 -3.15
CA HIS A 214 9.67 5.72 -2.72
C HIS A 214 11.19 5.49 -2.62
N LEU A 215 11.86 6.49 -2.03
CA LEU A 215 13.29 6.47 -1.77
C LEU A 215 13.61 5.73 -0.46
N PRO A 216 14.86 5.22 -0.32
CA PRO A 216 15.34 4.63 0.93
C PRO A 216 15.15 5.55 2.14
N VAL A 217 14.85 4.97 3.30
CA VAL A 217 14.52 5.71 4.54
C VAL A 217 15.68 5.82 5.53
N GLU A 218 16.67 4.90 5.46
CA GLU A 218 17.80 4.82 6.37
C GLU A 218 18.54 6.16 6.51
N GLY A 219 18.75 6.60 7.75
CA GLY A 219 19.49 7.82 8.08
C GLY A 219 18.75 9.14 7.83
N SER A 220 17.46 9.09 7.52
CA SER A 220 16.63 10.28 7.33
C SER A 220 16.04 10.77 8.66
N ARG A 221 16.45 11.98 9.07
CA ARG A 221 15.87 12.64 10.27
C ARG A 221 14.38 12.97 10.12
N GLU A 222 13.93 13.19 8.88
CA GLU A 222 12.53 13.43 8.60
C GLU A 222 11.71 12.16 8.86
N ILE A 223 12.21 11.00 8.43
CA ILE A 223 11.59 9.70 8.71
C ILE A 223 11.64 9.37 10.21
N GLU A 224 12.74 9.67 10.91
CA GLU A 224 12.80 9.52 12.39
C GLU A 224 11.67 10.31 13.06
N ALA A 225 11.46 11.57 12.65
CA ALA A 225 10.39 12.41 13.19
C ALA A 225 8.99 11.86 12.84
N VAL A 226 8.79 11.36 11.61
CA VAL A 226 7.54 10.73 11.18
C VAL A 226 7.25 9.47 11.99
N LEU A 227 8.23 8.58 12.17
CA LEU A 227 8.07 7.35 12.96
C LEU A 227 7.73 7.67 14.42
N GLN A 228 8.38 8.68 15.02
CA GLN A 228 8.05 9.10 16.38
C GLN A 228 6.61 9.61 16.47
N HIS A 229 6.16 10.41 15.51
CA HIS A 229 4.78 10.92 15.48
C HIS A 229 3.74 9.81 15.32
N ILE A 230 4.04 8.79 14.50
CA ILE A 230 3.24 7.58 14.33
C ILE A 230 3.08 6.83 15.67
N LEU A 231 4.18 6.68 16.41
CA LEU A 231 4.17 6.01 17.71
C LEU A 231 3.40 6.81 18.77
N ASP A 232 3.60 8.13 18.80
CA ASP A 232 2.89 9.03 19.73
C ASP A 232 1.37 9.03 19.49
N ALA A 233 0.96 8.80 18.23
CA ALA A 233 -0.44 8.58 17.85
C ALA A 233 -0.98 7.18 18.21
N GLY A 234 -0.14 6.29 18.76
CA GLY A 234 -0.54 4.94 19.21
C GLY A 234 -0.73 3.92 18.12
N PHE A 235 -0.14 4.12 16.93
CA PHE A 235 -0.22 3.16 15.83
C PHE A 235 0.37 1.79 16.20
N ASN A 236 -0.33 0.73 15.81
CA ASN A 236 0.07 -0.66 16.10
C ASN A 236 -0.17 -1.64 14.92
N GLY A 237 -0.31 -1.11 13.71
CA GLY A 237 -0.52 -1.88 12.48
C GLY A 237 0.78 -2.30 11.79
N THR A 238 0.73 -2.38 10.47
CA THR A 238 1.87 -2.76 9.63
C THR A 238 2.54 -1.52 9.03
N ILE A 239 3.88 -1.51 9.03
CA ILE A 239 4.69 -0.56 8.27
C ILE A 239 5.34 -1.34 7.12
N THR A 240 4.90 -1.07 5.91
CA THR A 240 5.36 -1.70 4.69
C THR A 240 6.40 -0.83 4.00
N PHE A 241 7.61 -1.32 3.81
CA PHE A 241 8.57 -0.64 2.94
C PHE A 241 8.08 -0.67 1.50
N GLU A 242 7.76 0.50 0.98
CA GLU A 242 7.43 0.72 -0.42
C GLU A 242 8.54 1.54 -1.06
N ILE A 243 9.52 0.83 -1.63
CA ILE A 243 10.73 1.41 -2.18
C ILE A 243 10.88 0.95 -3.62
N GLU A 244 11.05 1.90 -4.53
CA GLU A 244 11.25 1.60 -5.95
C GLU A 244 12.73 1.29 -6.23
N ASP A 245 13.01 0.11 -6.76
CA ASP A 245 14.36 -0.33 -7.13
C ASP A 245 14.95 0.48 -8.30
N MET A 246 14.12 1.06 -9.17
CA MET A 246 14.54 2.01 -10.20
C MET A 246 15.18 3.31 -9.65
N ASN A 247 15.09 3.54 -8.36
CA ASN A 247 15.76 4.66 -7.70
C ASN A 247 17.26 4.41 -7.45
N PHE A 248 17.74 3.20 -7.61
CA PHE A 248 19.15 2.83 -7.50
C PHE A 248 19.92 3.14 -8.79
N SER A 249 21.24 3.16 -8.70
CA SER A 249 22.11 3.48 -9.83
C SER A 249 22.36 2.30 -10.78
N HIS A 250 21.98 1.11 -10.37
CA HIS A 250 22.06 -0.16 -11.09
C HIS A 250 20.94 -1.09 -10.61
N GLU A 251 20.68 -2.12 -11.39
CA GLU A 251 19.79 -3.21 -11.00
C GLU A 251 20.39 -4.01 -9.84
N LEU A 252 19.63 -4.19 -8.77
CA LEU A 252 20.09 -4.89 -7.57
C LEU A 252 19.89 -6.40 -7.71
N SER A 253 20.91 -7.19 -7.35
CA SER A 253 20.74 -8.63 -7.14
C SER A 253 19.86 -8.93 -5.91
N SER A 254 19.34 -10.15 -5.80
CA SER A 254 18.56 -10.57 -4.62
C SER A 254 19.35 -10.38 -3.31
N GLU A 255 20.63 -10.71 -3.29
CA GLU A 255 21.52 -10.53 -2.13
C GLU A 255 21.68 -9.05 -1.73
N GLU A 256 21.81 -8.17 -2.72
CA GLU A 256 21.86 -6.72 -2.49
C GLU A 256 20.52 -6.19 -1.97
N LYS A 257 19.38 -6.64 -2.53
CA LYS A 257 18.03 -6.30 -2.06
C LYS A 257 17.80 -6.76 -0.62
N ILE A 258 18.16 -7.98 -0.27
CA ILE A 258 18.08 -8.53 1.09
C ILE A 258 18.93 -7.71 2.07
N THR A 259 20.20 -7.46 1.69
CA THR A 259 21.12 -6.68 2.54
C THR A 259 20.63 -5.25 2.74
N PHE A 260 20.10 -4.63 1.68
CA PHE A 260 19.49 -3.31 1.72
C PHE A 260 18.29 -3.28 2.69
N LEU A 261 17.33 -4.18 2.54
CA LEU A 261 16.15 -4.24 3.41
C LEU A 261 16.50 -4.48 4.88
N ARG A 262 17.50 -5.33 5.18
CA ARG A 262 17.99 -5.51 6.55
C ARG A 262 18.46 -4.20 7.20
N ARG A 263 19.08 -3.31 6.41
CA ARG A 263 19.53 -1.99 6.89
C ARG A 263 18.35 -1.07 7.13
N GLN A 264 17.38 -1.03 6.19
CA GLN A 264 16.15 -0.24 6.35
C GLN A 264 15.37 -0.70 7.60
N ALA A 265 15.18 -2.01 7.75
CA ALA A 265 14.47 -2.59 8.91
C ALA A 265 15.17 -2.29 10.23
N ARG A 266 16.51 -2.39 10.28
CA ARG A 266 17.27 -2.03 11.48
C ARG A 266 17.04 -0.57 11.84
N PHE A 267 17.17 0.35 10.88
CA PHE A 267 16.93 1.77 11.09
C PHE A 267 15.54 2.04 11.68
N VAL A 268 14.50 1.45 11.07
CA VAL A 268 13.12 1.64 11.56
C VAL A 268 12.96 1.03 12.97
N ARG A 269 13.46 -0.19 13.22
CA ARG A 269 13.40 -0.80 14.55
C ARG A 269 14.12 0.02 15.61
N ASP A 270 15.27 0.60 15.29
CA ASP A 270 16.01 1.49 16.20
C ASP A 270 15.22 2.76 16.55
N CYS A 271 14.34 3.22 15.64
CA CYS A 271 13.46 4.38 15.86
C CYS A 271 12.21 4.04 16.68
N ILE A 272 11.66 2.82 16.52
CA ILE A 272 10.38 2.46 17.15
C ILE A 272 10.54 1.69 18.47
N GLY A 273 11.76 1.29 18.86
CA GLY A 273 12.11 0.67 20.16
C GLY A 273 12.02 -0.83 20.11
#